data_5445f7fddbd413fb97b509acf75b53bb
#
_entry.id   5445f7fddbd413fb97b509acf75b53bb
#
_cell.length_a   1.000
_cell.length_b   1.000
_cell.length_c   1.000
_cell.angle_alpha   90.00
_cell.angle_beta   90.00
_cell.angle_gamma   90.00
#
_symmetry.space_group_name_H-M   'P 1'
#
loop_
_entity.id
_entity.type
_entity.pdbx_description
1 polymer ?
#
loop_
_entity_poly.entity_id
_entity_poly.type
_entity_poly.pdbx_seq_one_letter_code
_entity_poly.pdbx_strand_id
1 'polypeptide(L)'
;MKYRSTRSDERVTSTYALLHGLAADGGLYVPETFPENTLVYDDIKGKSYVDTACIVLEKFFTDFNRSDIHTMAEKAYNSTTFDDERIVPLRSLDTDVSVAELFHGRTAAFKDLALSLFPYLLTGAKEKEKETGQILILTATSGDTGKAALEGFKDVAGTDIAVFYPEDGVSPMQKLQMQTQEGKNVSVTAIDGNFDDAQSMLKRIFTDKEINDYVTEKGAVFSSANSINIGRLLPQIVYYVSTYATLVDDGVIGEKEAFDVVVPTGNFGNILAAYLAKKMGVPVGTLICASNRNKVLADFFATGVYDMNRDFYVTTSPSMDILLSSNFERFLYYLTNGDVDAVRGWEKDLQETGKMSVPEALLKKIDLTFAGDWIDDEETKNVISYTYNDETYLNRQMLIKCCTCLVFLLPIGLVSGRHTVIMATAHPYKFPPAMCRALGLPVDENPFDSLERLTALSGIGVPYSLKRLQDLPLRFTETVDKSEMKGTIMKFIDDATR
;
A
#
# COMPACT_ATOMS: atom_id res chain seq x y z
N MET A 1 8.28 15.87 -17.18
CA MET A 1 8.36 14.41 -17.48
C MET A 1 7.04 13.98 -18.09
N LYS A 2 7.04 13.13 -19.13
CA LYS A 2 5.80 12.53 -19.63
C LYS A 2 5.58 11.17 -18.96
N TYR A 3 4.34 10.78 -18.92
CA TYR A 3 3.89 9.46 -18.47
C TYR A 3 3.26 8.72 -19.64
N ARG A 4 3.34 7.40 -19.63
CA ARG A 4 2.74 6.56 -20.66
C ARG A 4 1.97 5.40 -20.02
N SER A 5 1.05 4.81 -20.80
CA SER A 5 0.39 3.56 -20.42
C SER A 5 1.38 2.38 -20.50
N THR A 6 1.21 1.39 -19.62
CA THR A 6 1.91 0.09 -19.72
C THR A 6 1.43 -0.76 -20.90
N ARG A 7 0.30 -0.38 -21.54
CA ARG A 7 -0.35 -1.17 -22.61
C ARG A 7 -0.43 -0.47 -23.96
N SER A 8 -0.06 0.82 -24.05
CA SER A 8 -0.08 1.58 -25.29
C SER A 8 0.97 2.71 -25.31
N ASP A 9 1.01 3.41 -26.44
CA ASP A 9 1.87 4.60 -26.63
C ASP A 9 1.21 5.92 -26.18
N GLU A 10 0.09 5.87 -25.46
CA GLU A 10 -0.53 7.04 -24.86
C GLU A 10 0.49 7.82 -24.00
N ARG A 11 0.55 9.14 -24.17
CA ARG A 11 1.48 10.02 -23.43
C ARG A 11 0.73 11.18 -22.82
N VAL A 12 0.88 11.32 -21.50
CA VAL A 12 0.20 12.33 -20.70
C VAL A 12 1.18 13.10 -19.81
N THR A 13 0.71 14.17 -19.16
CA THR A 13 1.41 14.87 -18.07
C THR A 13 1.42 14.04 -16.79
N SER A 14 2.29 14.35 -15.82
CA SER A 14 2.23 13.74 -14.50
C SER A 14 0.93 14.09 -13.77
N THR A 15 0.43 15.30 -13.98
CA THR A 15 -0.82 15.80 -13.40
C THR A 15 -2.03 15.08 -13.96
N TYR A 16 -2.06 14.83 -15.28
CA TYR A 16 -3.11 14.02 -15.91
C TYR A 16 -3.13 12.57 -15.36
N ALA A 17 -1.94 11.94 -15.28
CA ALA A 17 -1.82 10.58 -14.74
C ALA A 17 -2.27 10.46 -13.27
N LEU A 18 -1.99 11.50 -12.45
CA LEU A 18 -2.48 11.60 -11.07
C LEU A 18 -4.01 11.70 -11.01
N LEU A 19 -4.58 12.59 -11.85
CA LEU A 19 -6.01 12.90 -11.82
C LEU A 19 -6.86 11.71 -12.26
N HIS A 20 -6.49 11.05 -13.35
CA HIS A 20 -7.25 9.94 -13.92
C HIS A 20 -6.89 8.57 -13.32
N GLY A 21 -5.65 8.38 -12.87
CA GLY A 21 -5.18 7.16 -12.19
C GLY A 21 -5.01 5.93 -13.06
N LEU A 22 -5.82 5.76 -14.11
CA LEU A 22 -5.82 4.64 -15.04
C LEU A 22 -5.85 5.17 -16.49
N ALA A 23 -5.12 4.52 -17.38
CA ALA A 23 -5.15 4.88 -18.80
C ALA A 23 -6.44 4.39 -19.48
N ALA A 24 -6.81 5.04 -20.60
CA ALA A 24 -8.05 4.72 -21.33
C ALA A 24 -8.10 3.27 -21.84
N ASP A 25 -6.94 2.65 -22.08
CA ASP A 25 -6.79 1.25 -22.47
C ASP A 25 -6.79 0.26 -21.30
N GLY A 26 -6.99 0.75 -20.07
CA GLY A 26 -6.94 -0.02 -18.82
C GLY A 26 -5.54 -0.32 -18.34
N GLY A 27 -4.50 0.18 -18.99
CA GLY A 27 -3.10 0.10 -18.55
C GLY A 27 -2.78 1.08 -17.41
N LEU A 28 -1.65 0.88 -16.78
CA LEU A 28 -1.20 1.69 -15.66
C LEU A 28 -0.21 2.76 -16.12
N TYR A 29 -0.34 3.98 -15.58
CA TYR A 29 0.63 5.03 -15.90
C TYR A 29 1.99 4.76 -15.24
N VAL A 30 3.05 4.96 -16.02
CA VAL A 30 4.45 4.91 -15.62
C VAL A 30 5.21 6.11 -16.22
N PRO A 31 6.27 6.63 -15.58
CA PRO A 31 7.17 7.60 -16.21
C PRO A 31 7.73 7.07 -17.54
N GLU A 32 7.65 7.86 -18.60
CA GLU A 32 8.24 7.50 -19.91
C GLU A 32 9.75 7.31 -19.81
N THR A 33 10.41 8.15 -19.00
CA THR A 33 11.84 8.04 -18.68
C THR A 33 11.99 7.92 -17.17
N PHE A 34 12.49 6.78 -16.72
CA PHE A 34 12.72 6.58 -15.28
C PHE A 34 14.03 7.30 -14.85
N PRO A 35 14.05 7.98 -13.68
CA PRO A 35 15.25 8.68 -13.18
C PRO A 35 16.25 7.68 -12.55
N GLU A 36 16.92 6.87 -13.40
CA GLU A 36 17.86 5.85 -12.96
C GLU A 36 19.15 6.46 -12.39
N ASN A 37 19.64 5.90 -11.28
CA ASN A 37 20.90 6.31 -10.61
C ASN A 37 21.00 7.84 -10.37
N THR A 38 19.87 8.48 -10.08
CA THR A 38 19.82 9.94 -9.84
C THR A 38 19.84 10.32 -8.37
N LEU A 39 19.92 9.34 -7.47
CA LEU A 39 19.94 9.55 -6.03
C LEU A 39 21.36 9.33 -5.49
N VAL A 40 21.89 10.32 -4.81
CA VAL A 40 23.21 10.29 -4.16
C VAL A 40 23.00 10.47 -2.65
N TYR A 41 23.76 9.74 -1.83
CA TYR A 41 23.62 9.80 -0.37
C TYR A 41 23.79 11.23 0.17
N ASP A 42 24.74 12.00 -0.36
CA ASP A 42 24.97 13.38 0.07
C ASP A 42 23.74 14.29 -0.08
N ASP A 43 22.83 14.00 -1.02
CA ASP A 43 21.59 14.75 -1.19
C ASP A 43 20.56 14.48 -0.08
N ILE A 44 20.63 13.31 0.55
CA ILE A 44 19.64 12.81 1.53
C ILE A 44 20.16 12.72 2.96
N LYS A 45 21.48 12.85 3.15
CA LYS A 45 22.14 12.78 4.45
C LYS A 45 21.58 13.81 5.44
N GLY A 46 21.15 13.35 6.60
CA GLY A 46 20.61 14.20 7.67
C GLY A 46 19.36 14.97 7.30
N LYS A 47 18.66 14.59 6.21
CA LYS A 47 17.41 15.25 5.77
C LYS A 47 16.22 14.78 6.57
N SER A 48 15.25 15.69 6.75
CA SER A 48 13.93 15.34 7.27
C SER A 48 13.18 14.44 6.26
N TYR A 49 12.13 13.76 6.74
CA TYR A 49 11.26 12.99 5.85
C TYR A 49 10.60 13.87 4.77
N VAL A 50 10.20 15.10 5.10
CA VAL A 50 9.66 16.11 4.17
C VAL A 50 10.67 16.46 3.09
N ASP A 51 11.93 16.77 3.47
CA ASP A 51 12.98 17.07 2.49
C ASP A 51 13.28 15.89 1.57
N THR A 52 13.36 14.68 2.15
CA THR A 52 13.55 13.44 1.38
C THR A 52 12.40 13.22 0.40
N ALA A 53 11.15 13.48 0.82
CA ALA A 53 9.99 13.41 -0.07
C ALA A 53 10.11 14.40 -1.24
N CYS A 54 10.57 15.63 -0.99
CA CYS A 54 10.79 16.62 -2.04
C CYS A 54 11.85 16.15 -3.04
N ILE A 55 13.01 15.66 -2.56
CA ILE A 55 14.13 15.19 -3.40
C ILE A 55 13.69 14.04 -4.31
N VAL A 56 12.86 13.13 -3.79
CA VAL A 56 12.37 11.99 -4.58
C VAL A 56 11.28 12.42 -5.54
N LEU A 57 10.25 13.13 -5.06
CA LEU A 57 9.02 13.37 -5.83
C LEU A 57 9.20 14.42 -6.93
N GLU A 58 10.11 15.41 -6.77
CA GLU A 58 10.43 16.38 -7.83
C GLU A 58 10.97 15.72 -9.10
N LYS A 59 11.59 14.53 -8.98
CA LYS A 59 12.11 13.77 -10.12
C LYS A 59 10.98 13.14 -10.96
N PHE A 60 9.80 12.97 -10.38
CA PHE A 60 8.65 12.32 -11.01
C PHE A 60 7.54 13.32 -11.38
N PHE A 61 7.19 14.21 -10.49
CA PHE A 61 6.07 15.14 -10.67
C PHE A 61 6.56 16.49 -11.19
N THR A 62 7.17 16.49 -12.39
CA THR A 62 7.84 17.66 -12.98
C THR A 62 6.88 18.77 -13.44
N ASP A 63 5.57 18.56 -13.39
CA ASP A 63 4.56 19.60 -13.66
C ASP A 63 4.27 20.47 -12.41
N PHE A 64 4.79 20.05 -11.25
CA PHE A 64 4.87 20.87 -10.04
C PHE A 64 6.25 21.46 -9.86
N ASN A 65 6.35 22.65 -9.29
CA ASN A 65 7.64 23.17 -8.85
C ASN A 65 8.00 22.60 -7.46
N ARG A 66 9.27 22.73 -7.07
CA ARG A 66 9.77 22.19 -5.79
C ARG A 66 9.03 22.75 -4.58
N SER A 67 8.63 24.04 -4.59
CA SER A 67 7.91 24.66 -3.48
C SER A 67 6.48 24.12 -3.37
N ASP A 68 5.82 23.77 -4.48
CA ASP A 68 4.51 23.12 -4.45
C ASP A 68 4.62 21.77 -3.75
N ILE A 69 5.59 20.93 -4.16
CA ILE A 69 5.82 19.60 -3.58
C ILE A 69 6.16 19.70 -2.09
N HIS A 70 7.01 20.68 -1.72
CA HIS A 70 7.38 20.90 -0.32
C HIS A 70 6.17 21.25 0.53
N THR A 71 5.35 22.19 0.10
CA THR A 71 4.12 22.58 0.79
C THR A 71 3.14 21.41 0.95
N MET A 72 3.00 20.57 -0.08
CA MET A 72 2.17 19.36 -0.02
C MET A 72 2.74 18.34 0.97
N ALA A 73 4.07 18.15 0.97
CA ALA A 73 4.75 17.23 1.88
C ALA A 73 4.65 17.68 3.34
N GLU A 74 4.83 18.98 3.64
CA GLU A 74 4.64 19.54 5.00
C GLU A 74 3.20 19.34 5.52
N LYS A 75 2.21 19.52 4.65
CA LYS A 75 0.81 19.27 5.01
C LYS A 75 0.51 17.79 5.27
N ALA A 76 1.22 16.90 4.60
CA ALA A 76 1.03 15.45 4.72
C ALA A 76 1.80 14.85 5.90
N TYR A 77 3.07 15.24 6.07
CA TYR A 77 4.03 14.61 6.99
C TYR A 77 4.36 15.53 8.16
N ASN A 78 3.52 15.49 9.18
CA ASN A 78 3.66 16.32 10.38
C ASN A 78 3.11 15.62 11.63
N SER A 79 3.32 16.21 12.81
CA SER A 79 2.93 15.63 14.09
C SER A 79 1.42 15.52 14.34
N THR A 80 0.56 16.13 13.50
CA THR A 80 -0.91 15.92 13.57
C THR A 80 -1.36 14.71 12.75
N THR A 81 -0.51 14.22 11.86
CA THR A 81 -0.78 13.09 10.96
C THR A 81 -0.04 11.83 11.41
N PHE A 82 1.18 11.98 11.91
CA PHE A 82 2.04 10.88 12.35
C PHE A 82 2.45 11.09 13.82
N ASP A 83 2.48 10.01 14.59
CA ASP A 83 2.78 10.04 16.03
C ASP A 83 4.29 9.82 16.37
N ASP A 84 5.14 9.63 15.35
CA ASP A 84 6.61 9.66 15.47
C ASP A 84 7.18 10.79 14.60
N GLU A 85 8.09 11.58 15.13
CA GLU A 85 8.70 12.73 14.43
C GLU A 85 9.51 12.33 13.21
N ARG A 86 10.04 11.11 13.19
CA ARG A 86 10.78 10.55 12.03
C ARG A 86 9.85 10.07 10.92
N ILE A 87 8.55 10.02 11.16
CA ILE A 87 7.51 9.50 10.25
C ILE A 87 7.67 8.00 9.99
N VAL A 88 8.89 7.54 9.71
CA VAL A 88 9.27 6.13 9.54
C VAL A 88 10.51 5.86 10.39
N PRO A 89 10.31 5.65 11.70
CA PRO A 89 11.42 5.29 12.58
C PRO A 89 11.97 3.90 12.25
N LEU A 90 13.30 3.78 12.33
CA LEU A 90 14.01 2.53 12.22
C LEU A 90 14.34 2.00 13.62
N ARG A 91 14.07 0.73 13.87
CA ARG A 91 14.35 0.06 15.16
C ARG A 91 15.26 -1.13 14.92
N SER A 92 16.36 -1.23 15.68
CA SER A 92 17.19 -2.42 15.69
C SER A 92 16.42 -3.57 16.37
N LEU A 93 16.35 -4.70 15.73
CA LEU A 93 15.77 -5.93 16.26
C LEU A 93 16.90 -6.86 16.75
N ASP A 94 17.96 -6.96 15.97
CA ASP A 94 19.18 -7.72 16.24
C ASP A 94 20.37 -7.01 15.58
N THR A 95 21.57 -7.57 15.71
CA THR A 95 22.81 -7.01 15.15
C THR A 95 22.68 -6.71 13.65
N ASP A 96 22.11 -7.65 12.91
CA ASP A 96 22.01 -7.59 11.44
C ASP A 96 20.59 -7.35 10.93
N VAL A 97 19.64 -7.01 11.82
CA VAL A 97 18.23 -6.84 11.47
C VAL A 97 17.65 -5.57 12.06
N SER A 98 17.05 -4.76 11.20
CA SER A 98 16.26 -3.60 11.59
C SER A 98 14.82 -3.70 11.08
N VAL A 99 13.93 -2.97 11.75
CA VAL A 99 12.52 -2.84 11.39
C VAL A 99 12.21 -1.40 11.07
N ALA A 100 11.69 -1.14 9.87
CA ALA A 100 11.14 0.14 9.50
C ALA A 100 9.64 0.16 9.86
N GLU A 101 9.27 0.95 10.87
CA GLU A 101 7.89 1.05 11.35
C GLU A 101 7.09 2.00 10.44
N LEU A 102 6.26 1.46 9.53
CA LEU A 102 5.50 2.24 8.53
C LEU A 102 4.08 2.63 9.01
N PHE A 103 3.73 2.40 10.25
CA PHE A 103 2.36 2.43 10.77
C PHE A 103 2.06 3.58 11.74
N HIS A 104 2.88 4.61 11.78
CA HIS A 104 2.72 5.77 12.67
C HIS A 104 1.68 6.78 12.22
N GLY A 105 1.01 6.55 11.10
CA GLY A 105 -0.04 7.40 10.57
C GLY A 105 -1.41 7.20 11.25
N ARG A 106 -2.38 8.01 10.85
CA ARG A 106 -3.74 8.08 11.43
C ARG A 106 -4.53 6.78 11.38
N THR A 107 -4.17 5.84 10.51
CA THR A 107 -4.88 4.56 10.38
C THR A 107 -4.07 3.36 10.84
N ALA A 108 -2.88 3.61 11.36
CA ALA A 108 -1.94 2.60 11.85
C ALA A 108 -1.55 1.56 10.76
N ALA A 109 -1.34 2.03 9.52
CA ALA A 109 -0.88 1.22 8.39
C ALA A 109 0.00 2.04 7.44
N PHE A 110 0.92 1.38 6.71
CA PHE A 110 1.85 2.02 5.77
C PHE A 110 1.16 2.86 4.68
N LYS A 111 -0.10 2.55 4.41
CA LYS A 111 -0.88 3.23 3.38
C LYS A 111 -1.09 4.71 3.68
N ASP A 112 -1.00 5.10 4.95
CA ASP A 112 -1.02 6.50 5.37
C ASP A 112 0.12 7.31 4.74
N LEU A 113 1.31 6.71 4.53
CA LEU A 113 2.47 7.39 3.95
C LEU A 113 2.21 7.92 2.54
N ALA A 114 1.41 7.21 1.75
CA ALA A 114 1.00 7.69 0.43
C ALA A 114 -0.33 8.46 0.48
N LEU A 115 -1.31 8.00 1.27
CA LEU A 115 -2.66 8.56 1.27
C LEU A 115 -2.81 9.85 2.07
N SER A 116 -1.86 10.20 2.93
CA SER A 116 -1.80 11.55 3.53
C SER A 116 -1.31 12.61 2.54
N LEU A 117 -0.47 12.23 1.57
CA LEU A 117 0.03 13.15 0.54
C LEU A 117 -0.88 13.22 -0.70
N PHE A 118 -1.50 12.10 -1.06
CA PHE A 118 -2.23 11.96 -2.30
C PHE A 118 -3.36 12.99 -2.51
N PRO A 119 -4.15 13.40 -1.51
CA PRO A 119 -5.15 14.44 -1.67
C PRO A 119 -4.58 15.77 -2.15
N TYR A 120 -3.42 16.16 -1.64
CA TYR A 120 -2.74 17.40 -2.05
C TYR A 120 -2.16 17.31 -3.46
N LEU A 121 -1.60 16.15 -3.83
CA LEU A 121 -1.15 15.89 -5.20
C LEU A 121 -2.34 15.94 -6.18
N LEU A 122 -3.47 15.33 -5.81
CA LEU A 122 -4.65 15.23 -6.65
C LEU A 122 -5.31 16.59 -6.86
N THR A 123 -5.51 17.38 -5.79
CA THR A 123 -6.07 18.72 -5.88
C THR A 123 -5.15 19.68 -6.62
N GLY A 124 -3.84 19.59 -6.41
CA GLY A 124 -2.86 20.35 -7.17
C GLY A 124 -2.83 19.95 -8.66
N ALA A 125 -3.00 18.67 -8.99
CA ALA A 125 -3.12 18.19 -10.36
C ALA A 125 -4.38 18.76 -11.03
N LYS A 126 -5.52 18.74 -10.31
CA LYS A 126 -6.77 19.36 -10.76
C LYS A 126 -6.58 20.83 -11.16
N GLU A 127 -5.90 21.60 -10.32
CA GLU A 127 -5.61 23.02 -10.60
C GLU A 127 -4.73 23.19 -11.86
N LYS A 128 -3.68 22.37 -12.01
CA LYS A 128 -2.77 22.41 -13.16
C LYS A 128 -3.44 22.00 -14.47
N GLU A 129 -4.31 21.01 -14.44
CA GLU A 129 -5.11 20.57 -15.61
C GLU A 129 -6.30 21.49 -15.88
N LYS A 130 -6.54 22.49 -15.01
CA LYS A 130 -7.70 23.42 -15.08
C LYS A 130 -9.04 22.69 -15.05
N GLU A 131 -9.08 21.55 -14.37
CA GLU A 131 -10.29 20.79 -14.15
C GLU A 131 -11.15 21.49 -13.09
N THR A 132 -12.35 21.88 -13.44
CA THR A 132 -13.28 22.61 -12.53
C THR A 132 -14.25 21.68 -11.83
N GLY A 133 -14.42 20.46 -12.35
CA GLY A 133 -15.40 19.47 -11.86
C GLY A 133 -15.06 18.93 -10.46
N GLN A 134 -16.06 18.34 -9.81
CA GLN A 134 -15.88 17.59 -8.56
C GLN A 134 -15.09 16.31 -8.84
N ILE A 135 -14.12 15.94 -8.00
CA ILE A 135 -13.41 14.67 -8.14
C ILE A 135 -14.15 13.60 -7.31
N LEU A 136 -14.67 12.59 -7.98
CA LEU A 136 -15.37 11.46 -7.37
C LEU A 136 -14.41 10.27 -7.25
N ILE A 137 -14.03 9.95 -6.03
CA ILE A 137 -13.03 8.91 -5.75
C ILE A 137 -13.76 7.62 -5.38
N LEU A 138 -13.58 6.58 -6.20
CA LEU A 138 -14.11 5.25 -5.93
C LEU A 138 -12.99 4.31 -5.51
N THR A 139 -13.19 3.58 -4.42
CA THR A 139 -12.18 2.69 -3.83
C THR A 139 -12.81 1.38 -3.37
N ALA A 140 -12.31 0.25 -3.87
CA ALA A 140 -12.52 -1.06 -3.25
C ALA A 140 -11.39 -1.36 -2.27
N THR A 141 -11.70 -2.02 -1.17
CA THR A 141 -10.70 -2.33 -0.14
C THR A 141 -10.95 -3.67 0.55
N SER A 142 -9.86 -4.32 0.94
CA SER A 142 -9.82 -5.42 1.90
C SER A 142 -9.52 -4.94 3.33
N GLY A 143 -9.73 -3.64 3.64
CA GLY A 143 -9.57 -3.04 4.97
C GLY A 143 -8.72 -1.77 4.97
N ASP A 144 -7.40 -1.87 5.05
CA ASP A 144 -6.49 -0.74 5.30
C ASP A 144 -6.54 0.37 4.24
N THR A 145 -6.65 0.01 2.95
CA THR A 145 -6.65 1.01 1.86
C THR A 145 -7.86 1.93 1.96
N GLY A 146 -9.05 1.35 2.21
CA GLY A 146 -10.27 2.14 2.32
C GLY A 146 -10.20 3.12 3.48
N LYS A 147 -9.81 2.64 4.67
CA LYS A 147 -9.68 3.52 5.84
C LYS A 147 -8.66 4.64 5.62
N ALA A 148 -7.48 4.32 5.08
CA ALA A 148 -6.45 5.33 4.84
C ALA A 148 -6.89 6.36 3.77
N ALA A 149 -7.63 5.92 2.74
CA ALA A 149 -8.20 6.81 1.73
C ALA A 149 -9.28 7.72 2.33
N LEU A 150 -10.21 7.17 3.10
CA LEU A 150 -11.23 7.94 3.80
C LEU A 150 -10.62 9.01 4.71
N GLU A 151 -9.60 8.65 5.49
CA GLU A 151 -8.93 9.58 6.39
C GLU A 151 -8.14 10.66 5.64
N GLY A 152 -7.49 10.30 4.53
CA GLY A 152 -6.74 11.24 3.71
C GLY A 152 -7.62 12.24 2.99
N PHE A 153 -8.77 11.81 2.45
CA PHE A 153 -9.70 12.67 1.70
C PHE A 153 -10.80 13.31 2.56
N LYS A 154 -10.86 13.00 3.85
CA LYS A 154 -11.81 13.58 4.78
C LYS A 154 -11.85 15.11 4.68
N ASP A 155 -13.00 15.66 4.33
CA ASP A 155 -13.28 17.12 4.23
C ASP A 155 -12.32 17.87 3.27
N VAL A 156 -11.68 17.19 2.31
CA VAL A 156 -10.85 17.82 1.28
C VAL A 156 -11.76 18.45 0.22
N ALA A 157 -11.68 19.78 0.08
CA ALA A 157 -12.51 20.55 -0.83
C ALA A 157 -12.37 20.09 -2.29
N GLY A 158 -13.49 19.98 -2.99
CA GLY A 158 -13.55 19.58 -4.40
C GLY A 158 -13.35 18.08 -4.63
N THR A 159 -13.48 17.26 -3.57
CA THR A 159 -13.43 15.81 -3.65
C THR A 159 -14.56 15.15 -2.86
N ASP A 160 -15.10 14.05 -3.37
CA ASP A 160 -15.94 13.11 -2.63
C ASP A 160 -15.39 11.70 -2.80
N ILE A 161 -15.50 10.90 -1.73
CA ILE A 161 -14.97 9.54 -1.73
C ILE A 161 -16.02 8.52 -1.30
N ALA A 162 -16.17 7.45 -2.11
CA ALA A 162 -16.93 6.26 -1.77
C ALA A 162 -16.03 5.04 -1.65
N VAL A 163 -16.15 4.32 -0.55
CA VAL A 163 -15.40 3.10 -0.24
C VAL A 163 -16.32 1.92 -0.13
N PHE A 164 -15.98 0.84 -0.83
CA PHE A 164 -16.68 -0.44 -0.80
C PHE A 164 -15.77 -1.52 -0.22
N TYR A 165 -16.29 -2.30 0.74
CA TYR A 165 -15.54 -3.36 1.39
C TYR A 165 -16.41 -4.62 1.58
N PRO A 166 -15.82 -5.84 1.57
CA PRO A 166 -16.56 -7.05 1.85
C PRO A 166 -16.96 -7.11 3.33
N GLU A 167 -18.23 -7.41 3.62
CA GLU A 167 -18.78 -7.44 4.97
C GLU A 167 -17.99 -8.39 5.89
N ASP A 168 -17.61 -9.56 5.39
CA ASP A 168 -16.92 -10.62 6.14
C ASP A 168 -15.41 -10.73 5.83
N GLY A 169 -14.86 -9.82 5.03
CA GLY A 169 -13.49 -9.91 4.54
C GLY A 169 -12.49 -8.98 5.23
N VAL A 170 -12.85 -8.37 6.38
CA VAL A 170 -12.02 -7.39 7.10
C VAL A 170 -11.96 -7.72 8.59
N SER A 171 -10.88 -7.31 9.29
CA SER A 171 -10.82 -7.49 10.73
C SER A 171 -11.89 -6.64 11.45
N PRO A 172 -12.32 -7.03 12.67
CA PRO A 172 -13.28 -6.24 13.46
C PRO A 172 -12.82 -4.79 13.64
N MET A 173 -11.52 -4.58 13.84
CA MET A 173 -10.95 -3.25 14.02
C MET A 173 -10.95 -2.45 12.71
N GLN A 174 -10.64 -3.07 11.56
CA GLN A 174 -10.73 -2.42 10.26
C GLN A 174 -12.17 -2.06 9.89
N LYS A 175 -13.14 -2.95 10.19
CA LYS A 175 -14.57 -2.69 10.00
C LYS A 175 -15.01 -1.47 10.82
N LEU A 176 -14.65 -1.44 12.10
CA LEU A 176 -14.96 -0.32 12.97
C LEU A 176 -14.31 0.99 12.51
N GLN A 177 -13.07 0.97 12.04
CA GLN A 177 -12.40 2.13 11.47
C GLN A 177 -13.17 2.73 10.28
N MET A 178 -13.79 1.91 9.43
CA MET A 178 -14.58 2.38 8.29
C MET A 178 -15.98 2.84 8.72
N GLN A 179 -16.65 2.07 9.55
CA GLN A 179 -18.02 2.38 10.02
C GLN A 179 -18.11 3.66 10.85
N THR A 180 -17.04 4.01 11.56
CA THR A 180 -16.96 5.23 12.38
C THR A 180 -16.34 6.43 11.66
N GLN A 181 -16.05 6.32 10.36
CA GLN A 181 -15.38 7.39 9.62
C GLN A 181 -16.15 8.70 9.72
N GLU A 182 -15.45 9.75 10.08
CA GLU A 182 -15.93 11.12 10.11
C GLU A 182 -15.69 11.80 8.73
N GLY A 183 -16.36 12.92 8.49
CA GLY A 183 -16.24 13.72 7.27
C GLY A 183 -17.61 13.93 6.59
N LYS A 184 -17.73 14.98 5.79
CA LYS A 184 -18.95 15.33 5.06
C LYS A 184 -18.99 14.77 3.66
N ASN A 185 -17.80 14.55 3.07
CA ASN A 185 -17.57 14.12 1.70
C ASN A 185 -17.20 12.64 1.61
N VAL A 186 -17.57 11.81 2.61
CA VAL A 186 -17.21 10.40 2.67
C VAL A 186 -18.45 9.52 2.67
N SER A 187 -18.39 8.42 1.92
CA SER A 187 -19.39 7.36 1.87
C SER A 187 -18.72 6.00 2.04
N VAL A 188 -19.33 5.11 2.82
CA VAL A 188 -18.81 3.76 3.08
C VAL A 188 -19.95 2.77 2.98
N THR A 189 -19.78 1.74 2.18
CA THR A 189 -20.79 0.69 1.98
C THR A 189 -20.13 -0.68 2.06
N ALA A 190 -20.64 -1.55 2.91
CA ALA A 190 -20.29 -2.96 2.91
C ALA A 190 -20.99 -3.68 1.75
N ILE A 191 -20.36 -4.70 1.19
CA ILE A 191 -20.99 -5.55 0.17
C ILE A 191 -21.08 -7.00 0.66
N ASP A 192 -22.18 -7.66 0.34
CA ASP A 192 -22.30 -9.10 0.42
C ASP A 192 -21.60 -9.72 -0.79
N GLY A 193 -20.31 -9.99 -0.62
CA GLY A 193 -19.39 -10.44 -1.65
C GLY A 193 -17.95 -10.40 -1.14
N ASN A 194 -17.00 -10.66 -2.01
CA ASN A 194 -15.58 -10.59 -1.69
C ASN A 194 -14.90 -9.34 -2.27
N PHE A 195 -13.61 -9.16 -1.96
CA PHE A 195 -12.83 -8.02 -2.47
C PHE A 195 -12.76 -7.97 -4.00
N ASP A 196 -12.65 -9.12 -4.67
CA ASP A 196 -12.56 -9.19 -6.13
C ASP A 196 -13.88 -8.81 -6.80
N ASP A 197 -15.04 -9.10 -6.17
CA ASP A 197 -16.35 -8.63 -6.62
C ASP A 197 -16.40 -7.09 -6.62
N ALA A 198 -15.99 -6.45 -5.51
CA ALA A 198 -15.94 -4.99 -5.40
C ALA A 198 -14.99 -4.37 -6.43
N GLN A 199 -13.78 -4.91 -6.55
CA GLN A 199 -12.76 -4.40 -7.47
C GLN A 199 -13.17 -4.55 -8.94
N SER A 200 -13.79 -5.68 -9.29
CA SER A 200 -14.29 -5.93 -10.65
C SER A 200 -15.43 -4.99 -11.02
N MET A 201 -16.33 -4.70 -10.08
CA MET A 201 -17.41 -3.73 -10.31
C MET A 201 -16.83 -2.32 -10.54
N LEU A 202 -15.89 -1.86 -9.71
CA LEU A 202 -15.27 -0.55 -9.90
C LEU A 202 -14.55 -0.45 -11.26
N LYS A 203 -13.83 -1.49 -11.69
CA LYS A 203 -13.20 -1.52 -13.01
C LYS A 203 -14.24 -1.34 -14.13
N ARG A 204 -15.40 -2.01 -14.04
CA ARG A 204 -16.50 -1.85 -15.00
C ARG A 204 -17.04 -0.42 -15.01
N ILE A 205 -17.24 0.19 -13.83
CA ILE A 205 -17.71 1.59 -13.71
C ILE A 205 -16.72 2.54 -14.37
N PHE A 206 -15.43 2.41 -14.11
CA PHE A 206 -14.40 3.28 -14.73
C PHE A 206 -14.31 3.16 -16.25
N THR A 207 -14.71 2.02 -16.83
CA THR A 207 -14.69 1.76 -18.28
C THR A 207 -16.05 1.87 -18.94
N ASP A 208 -17.13 2.07 -18.17
CA ASP A 208 -18.50 2.23 -18.69
C ASP A 208 -18.65 3.64 -19.27
N LYS A 209 -18.82 3.71 -20.61
CA LYS A 209 -18.93 4.99 -21.31
C LYS A 209 -20.15 5.80 -20.87
N GLU A 210 -21.30 5.15 -20.66
CA GLU A 210 -22.55 5.84 -20.28
C GLU A 210 -22.40 6.50 -18.90
N ILE A 211 -21.76 5.81 -17.95
CA ILE A 211 -21.52 6.34 -16.60
C ILE A 211 -20.51 7.49 -16.65
N ASN A 212 -19.43 7.35 -17.44
CA ASN A 212 -18.44 8.43 -17.59
C ASN A 212 -19.03 9.68 -18.26
N ASP A 213 -19.85 9.50 -19.31
CA ASP A 213 -20.58 10.60 -19.94
C ASP A 213 -21.51 11.30 -18.91
N TYR A 214 -22.26 10.51 -18.12
CA TYR A 214 -23.13 11.03 -17.05
C TYR A 214 -22.37 11.84 -16.00
N VAL A 215 -21.22 11.32 -15.50
CA VAL A 215 -20.38 12.02 -14.54
C VAL A 215 -19.86 13.35 -15.11
N THR A 216 -19.46 13.34 -16.40
CA THR A 216 -19.00 14.54 -17.10
C THR A 216 -20.12 15.57 -17.26
N GLU A 217 -21.34 15.15 -17.60
CA GLU A 217 -22.53 16.02 -17.66
C GLU A 217 -22.86 16.67 -16.29
N LYS A 218 -22.57 15.96 -15.20
CA LYS A 218 -22.70 16.47 -13.82
C LYS A 218 -21.57 17.43 -13.42
N GLY A 219 -20.61 17.68 -14.28
CA GLY A 219 -19.45 18.51 -13.97
C GLY A 219 -18.50 17.84 -12.96
N ALA A 220 -18.29 16.54 -13.09
CA ALA A 220 -17.41 15.78 -12.22
C ALA A 220 -16.45 14.91 -13.04
N VAL A 221 -15.43 14.35 -12.37
CA VAL A 221 -14.47 13.42 -12.95
C VAL A 221 -14.17 12.29 -11.96
N PHE A 222 -14.09 11.06 -12.47
CA PHE A 222 -13.67 9.92 -11.65
C PHE A 222 -12.19 9.91 -11.37
N SER A 223 -11.83 9.47 -10.16
CA SER A 223 -10.48 9.08 -9.78
C SER A 223 -10.52 7.86 -8.87
N SER A 224 -9.36 7.26 -8.65
CA SER A 224 -9.23 6.08 -7.77
C SER A 224 -8.14 6.30 -6.73
N ALA A 225 -8.43 5.93 -5.48
CA ALA A 225 -7.43 5.86 -4.43
C ALA A 225 -6.86 4.44 -4.24
N ASN A 226 -7.13 3.50 -5.14
CA ASN A 226 -6.45 2.21 -5.17
C ASN A 226 -4.99 2.32 -5.62
N SER A 227 -4.20 1.28 -5.42
CA SER A 227 -2.75 1.26 -5.74
C SER A 227 -2.42 1.35 -7.24
N ILE A 228 -3.42 1.28 -8.10
CA ILE A 228 -3.29 1.54 -9.55
C ILE A 228 -2.91 2.99 -9.86
N ASN A 229 -3.32 3.96 -9.02
CA ASN A 229 -2.94 5.36 -9.22
C ASN A 229 -1.45 5.55 -8.91
N ILE A 230 -0.75 6.24 -9.81
CA ILE A 230 0.69 6.52 -9.67
C ILE A 230 1.00 7.39 -8.43
N GLY A 231 0.05 8.25 -8.02
CA GLY A 231 0.13 9.05 -6.80
C GLY A 231 0.11 8.23 -5.51
N ARG A 232 -0.23 6.93 -5.61
CA ARG A 232 -0.11 5.97 -4.53
C ARG A 232 1.23 5.22 -4.52
N LEU A 233 1.82 5.01 -5.70
CA LEU A 233 3.07 4.27 -5.84
C LEU A 233 4.29 5.13 -5.52
N LEU A 234 4.42 6.29 -6.14
CA LEU A 234 5.65 7.09 -6.06
C LEU A 234 5.98 7.59 -4.65
N PRO A 235 5.02 8.03 -3.81
CA PRO A 235 5.33 8.39 -2.43
C PRO A 235 5.89 7.23 -1.59
N GLN A 236 5.68 5.98 -2.00
CA GLN A 236 6.24 4.83 -1.31
C GLN A 236 7.76 4.67 -1.54
N ILE A 237 8.32 5.27 -2.57
CA ILE A 237 9.78 5.29 -2.78
C ILE A 237 10.46 6.06 -1.63
N VAL A 238 9.80 7.09 -1.10
CA VAL A 238 10.36 8.01 -0.11
C VAL A 238 10.82 7.27 1.15
N TYR A 239 10.02 6.36 1.69
CA TYR A 239 10.41 5.68 2.93
C TYR A 239 11.57 4.69 2.73
N TYR A 240 11.79 4.13 1.55
CA TYR A 240 12.98 3.34 1.26
C TYR A 240 14.24 4.21 1.20
N VAL A 241 14.14 5.39 0.60
CA VAL A 241 15.22 6.37 0.55
C VAL A 241 15.53 6.90 1.96
N SER A 242 14.50 7.22 2.74
CA SER A 242 14.65 7.66 4.13
C SER A 242 15.24 6.57 5.01
N THR A 243 14.81 5.31 4.86
CA THR A 243 15.37 4.15 5.58
C THR A 243 16.86 3.98 5.28
N TYR A 244 17.26 4.06 4.02
CA TYR A 244 18.68 3.98 3.62
C TYR A 244 19.48 5.13 4.25
N ALA A 245 18.98 6.37 4.19
CA ALA A 245 19.65 7.51 4.82
C ALA A 245 19.85 7.29 6.32
N THR A 246 18.81 6.83 7.02
CA THR A 246 18.87 6.52 8.45
C THR A 246 19.87 5.41 8.78
N LEU A 247 19.92 4.33 7.99
CA LEU A 247 20.89 3.25 8.19
C LEU A 247 22.34 3.74 8.12
N VAL A 248 22.64 4.64 7.17
CA VAL A 248 23.99 5.20 7.01
C VAL A 248 24.26 6.29 8.06
N ASP A 249 23.31 7.17 8.34
CA ASP A 249 23.45 8.25 9.34
C ASP A 249 23.67 7.67 10.76
N ASP A 250 22.99 6.57 11.10
CA ASP A 250 23.11 5.88 12.39
C ASP A 250 24.33 4.92 12.43
N GLY A 251 25.08 4.79 11.32
CA GLY A 251 26.28 3.95 11.21
C GLY A 251 26.01 2.44 11.23
N VAL A 252 24.79 2.04 10.89
CA VAL A 252 24.38 0.62 10.82
C VAL A 252 25.00 -0.06 9.59
N ILE A 253 25.05 0.64 8.46
CA ILE A 253 25.73 0.22 7.23
C ILE A 253 26.63 1.34 6.71
N GLY A 254 27.59 0.98 5.89
CA GLY A 254 28.43 1.93 5.16
C GLY A 254 27.68 2.58 3.96
N GLU A 255 28.15 3.76 3.51
CA GLU A 255 27.67 4.33 2.25
C GLU A 255 27.90 3.33 1.11
N LYS A 256 26.89 3.11 0.27
CA LYS A 256 26.86 2.12 -0.83
C LYS A 256 26.93 0.64 -0.39
N GLU A 257 26.96 0.37 0.90
CA GLU A 257 26.81 -0.99 1.38
C GLU A 257 25.38 -1.49 1.12
N ALA A 258 25.26 -2.67 0.52
CA ALA A 258 23.97 -3.23 0.14
C ALA A 258 23.27 -3.83 1.36
N PHE A 259 21.98 -3.61 1.47
CA PHE A 259 21.09 -4.20 2.49
C PHE A 259 19.90 -4.92 1.83
N ASP A 260 19.42 -5.96 2.46
CA ASP A 260 18.26 -6.71 1.99
C ASP A 260 16.97 -6.17 2.60
N VAL A 261 15.84 -6.34 1.90
CA VAL A 261 14.55 -5.81 2.35
C VAL A 261 13.48 -6.88 2.29
N VAL A 262 12.79 -7.13 3.42
CA VAL A 262 11.64 -8.03 3.53
C VAL A 262 10.36 -7.21 3.47
N VAL A 263 9.49 -7.54 2.51
CA VAL A 263 8.25 -6.80 2.28
C VAL A 263 7.05 -7.73 2.30
N PRO A 264 6.17 -7.64 3.31
CA PRO A 264 4.86 -8.26 3.27
C PRO A 264 4.08 -7.74 2.07
N THR A 265 3.73 -8.63 1.13
CA THR A 265 3.29 -8.20 -0.20
C THR A 265 1.90 -8.73 -0.54
N GLY A 266 1.00 -7.80 -0.95
CA GLY A 266 -0.28 -8.08 -1.56
C GLY A 266 -0.34 -7.49 -2.97
N ASN A 267 -0.80 -6.24 -3.14
CA ASN A 267 -0.94 -5.55 -4.44
C ASN A 267 0.37 -5.14 -5.12
N PHE A 268 1.49 -5.62 -4.65
CA PHE A 268 2.84 -5.41 -5.21
C PHE A 268 3.34 -3.94 -5.18
N GLY A 269 2.56 -2.98 -4.72
CA GLY A 269 2.94 -1.55 -4.72
C GLY A 269 4.14 -1.26 -3.82
N ASN A 270 4.16 -1.81 -2.62
CA ASN A 270 5.22 -1.59 -1.63
C ASN A 270 6.57 -2.13 -2.12
N ILE A 271 6.65 -3.41 -2.50
CA ILE A 271 7.91 -4.01 -2.98
C ILE A 271 8.35 -3.43 -4.33
N LEU A 272 7.41 -3.02 -5.20
CA LEU A 272 7.73 -2.29 -6.42
C LEU A 272 8.39 -0.94 -6.10
N ALA A 273 7.93 -0.22 -5.09
CA ALA A 273 8.56 1.03 -4.66
C ALA A 273 10.01 0.80 -4.18
N ALA A 274 10.30 -0.31 -3.49
CA ALA A 274 11.67 -0.72 -3.16
C ALA A 274 12.51 -0.97 -4.41
N TYR A 275 11.96 -1.68 -5.39
CA TYR A 275 12.61 -1.91 -6.67
C TYR A 275 12.91 -0.61 -7.42
N LEU A 276 11.96 0.34 -7.41
CA LEU A 276 12.15 1.66 -8.00
C LEU A 276 13.20 2.49 -7.23
N ALA A 277 13.25 2.42 -5.89
CA ALA A 277 14.30 3.03 -5.08
C ALA A 277 15.69 2.46 -5.46
N LYS A 278 15.79 1.12 -5.63
CA LYS A 278 17.01 0.47 -6.13
C LYS A 278 17.41 1.02 -7.51
N LYS A 279 16.47 1.14 -8.44
CA LYS A 279 16.75 1.74 -9.77
C LYS A 279 17.20 3.20 -9.68
N MET A 280 16.75 3.96 -8.68
CA MET A 280 17.19 5.33 -8.42
C MET A 280 18.61 5.42 -7.84
N GLY A 281 19.19 4.32 -7.35
CA GLY A 281 20.55 4.28 -6.80
C GLY A 281 20.64 3.92 -5.31
N VAL A 282 19.52 3.62 -4.64
CA VAL A 282 19.56 3.06 -3.26
C VAL A 282 20.18 1.66 -3.33
N PRO A 283 21.20 1.33 -2.50
CA PRO A 283 21.91 0.07 -2.58
C PRO A 283 21.13 -1.10 -1.97
N VAL A 284 19.89 -1.32 -2.44
CA VAL A 284 19.09 -2.47 -2.04
C VAL A 284 19.70 -3.73 -2.65
N GLY A 285 19.97 -4.73 -1.83
CA GLY A 285 20.42 -6.05 -2.24
C GLY A 285 19.26 -6.89 -2.80
N THR A 286 18.80 -7.85 -2.01
CA THR A 286 17.67 -8.73 -2.35
C THR A 286 16.36 -8.12 -1.83
N LEU A 287 15.33 -8.16 -2.66
CA LEU A 287 13.96 -7.84 -2.31
C LEU A 287 13.20 -9.14 -2.03
N ILE A 288 12.81 -9.34 -0.79
CA ILE A 288 12.17 -10.57 -0.34
C ILE A 288 10.66 -10.33 -0.29
N CYS A 289 9.96 -10.94 -1.25
CA CYS A 289 8.50 -10.91 -1.33
C CYS A 289 7.90 -11.93 -0.37
N ALA A 290 7.40 -11.44 0.75
CA ALA A 290 6.80 -12.27 1.76
C ALA A 290 5.29 -12.40 1.54
N SER A 291 4.79 -13.63 1.40
CA SER A 291 3.39 -13.96 1.11
C SER A 291 2.76 -14.77 2.25
N ASN A 292 1.44 -14.66 2.40
CA ASN A 292 0.68 -15.60 3.21
C ASN A 292 0.26 -16.83 2.37
N ARG A 293 -0.72 -17.61 2.81
CA ARG A 293 -1.22 -18.78 2.10
C ARG A 293 -1.72 -18.48 0.68
N ASN A 294 -2.10 -17.23 0.38
CA ASN A 294 -2.37 -16.74 -0.99
C ASN A 294 -1.05 -16.42 -1.71
N LYS A 295 -0.23 -17.43 -1.95
CA LYS A 295 1.18 -17.36 -2.33
C LYS A 295 1.46 -17.21 -3.83
N VAL A 296 0.57 -16.60 -4.58
CA VAL A 296 0.70 -16.45 -6.04
C VAL A 296 2.01 -15.79 -6.44
N LEU A 297 2.45 -14.78 -5.69
CA LEU A 297 3.71 -14.07 -5.94
C LEU A 297 4.95 -14.91 -5.56
N ALA A 298 4.91 -15.60 -4.42
CA ALA A 298 6.02 -16.47 -4.02
C ALA A 298 6.23 -17.59 -5.06
N ASP A 299 5.15 -18.22 -5.53
CA ASP A 299 5.21 -19.23 -6.58
C ASP A 299 5.70 -18.63 -7.92
N PHE A 300 5.31 -17.40 -8.26
CA PHE A 300 5.82 -16.70 -9.43
C PHE A 300 7.34 -16.50 -9.35
N PHE A 301 7.86 -16.02 -8.24
CA PHE A 301 9.31 -15.84 -8.08
C PHE A 301 10.09 -17.16 -8.15
N ALA A 302 9.49 -18.25 -7.70
CA ALA A 302 10.11 -19.57 -7.78
C ALA A 302 10.06 -20.20 -9.19
N THR A 303 9.03 -19.89 -10.00
CA THR A 303 8.73 -20.65 -11.23
C THR A 303 8.65 -19.83 -12.51
N GLY A 304 8.54 -18.50 -12.40
CA GLY A 304 8.22 -17.61 -13.52
C GLY A 304 6.77 -17.68 -13.99
N VAL A 305 5.90 -18.40 -13.25
CA VAL A 305 4.49 -18.61 -13.60
C VAL A 305 3.59 -17.91 -12.60
N TYR A 306 2.78 -16.97 -13.08
CA TYR A 306 1.72 -16.33 -12.30
C TYR A 306 0.40 -17.05 -12.59
N ASP A 307 -0.18 -17.72 -11.58
CA ASP A 307 -1.36 -18.57 -11.72
C ASP A 307 -2.44 -18.20 -10.69
N MET A 308 -3.56 -17.66 -11.18
CA MET A 308 -4.72 -17.30 -10.36
C MET A 308 -5.75 -18.43 -10.23
N ASN A 309 -5.57 -19.54 -10.95
CA ASN A 309 -6.48 -20.70 -10.92
C ASN A 309 -6.22 -21.54 -9.67
N ARG A 310 -6.50 -20.96 -8.51
CA ARG A 310 -6.30 -21.56 -7.19
C ARG A 310 -7.37 -21.11 -6.20
N ASP A 311 -7.49 -21.82 -5.11
CA ASP A 311 -8.39 -21.43 -4.02
C ASP A 311 -7.94 -20.10 -3.39
N PHE A 312 -8.91 -19.28 -3.02
CA PHE A 312 -8.70 -18.10 -2.21
C PHE A 312 -8.85 -18.45 -0.73
N TYR A 313 -7.90 -18.02 0.09
CA TYR A 313 -7.90 -18.25 1.53
C TYR A 313 -8.07 -16.95 2.29
N VAL A 314 -9.04 -16.94 3.22
CA VAL A 314 -9.14 -15.88 4.23
C VAL A 314 -8.15 -16.21 5.34
N THR A 315 -7.20 -15.31 5.60
CA THR A 315 -6.09 -15.54 6.54
C THR A 315 -6.11 -14.55 7.72
N THR A 316 -5.20 -14.73 8.66
CA THR A 316 -4.97 -13.78 9.77
C THR A 316 -4.31 -12.47 9.31
N SER A 317 -3.90 -12.37 8.05
CA SER A 317 -3.33 -11.17 7.43
C SER A 317 -4.17 -10.66 6.23
N PRO A 318 -5.44 -10.25 6.44
CA PRO A 318 -6.42 -10.02 5.36
C PRO A 318 -5.99 -8.96 4.35
N SER A 319 -5.15 -8.02 4.73
CA SER A 319 -4.62 -6.99 3.80
C SER A 319 -3.69 -7.56 2.71
N MET A 320 -3.29 -8.83 2.84
CA MET A 320 -2.45 -9.57 1.89
C MET A 320 -3.23 -10.68 1.18
N ASP A 321 -4.51 -10.89 1.46
CA ASP A 321 -5.37 -11.89 0.84
C ASP A 321 -5.74 -11.44 -0.58
N ILE A 322 -4.85 -11.68 -1.52
CA ILE A 322 -4.94 -11.21 -2.90
C ILE A 322 -4.43 -12.29 -3.85
N LEU A 323 -5.18 -12.56 -4.92
CA LEU A 323 -4.73 -13.40 -6.02
C LEU A 323 -4.25 -12.57 -7.22
N LEU A 324 -4.84 -11.39 -7.46
CA LEU A 324 -4.44 -10.48 -8.53
C LEU A 324 -3.73 -9.24 -7.96
N SER A 325 -2.41 -9.19 -8.09
CA SER A 325 -1.57 -8.06 -7.65
C SER A 325 -1.55 -6.93 -8.67
N SER A 326 -2.27 -5.85 -8.41
CA SER A 326 -2.54 -4.78 -9.37
C SER A 326 -1.28 -4.03 -9.89
N ASN A 327 -0.19 -3.95 -9.13
CA ASN A 327 1.05 -3.30 -9.58
C ASN A 327 2.06 -4.26 -10.20
N PHE A 328 1.72 -5.54 -10.30
CA PHE A 328 2.59 -6.53 -10.92
C PHE A 328 2.82 -6.24 -12.42
N GLU A 329 1.80 -5.70 -13.10
CA GLU A 329 1.91 -5.19 -14.47
C GLU A 329 3.01 -4.13 -14.63
N ARG A 330 3.12 -3.18 -13.69
CA ARG A 330 4.20 -2.19 -13.71
C ARG A 330 5.57 -2.82 -13.53
N PHE A 331 5.68 -3.84 -12.70
CA PHE A 331 6.93 -4.58 -12.53
C PHE A 331 7.36 -5.25 -13.85
N LEU A 332 6.44 -5.93 -14.53
CA LEU A 332 6.71 -6.57 -15.83
C LEU A 332 7.14 -5.53 -16.89
N TYR A 333 6.50 -4.36 -16.89
CA TYR A 333 6.89 -3.27 -17.77
C TYR A 333 8.33 -2.81 -17.53
N TYR A 334 8.73 -2.58 -16.28
CA TYR A 334 10.12 -2.20 -15.96
C TYR A 334 11.12 -3.32 -16.22
N LEU A 335 10.74 -4.56 -15.96
CA LEU A 335 11.58 -5.75 -16.18
C LEU A 335 11.95 -5.94 -17.66
N THR A 336 11.02 -5.61 -18.56
CA THR A 336 11.18 -5.70 -20.02
C THR A 336 11.73 -4.41 -20.65
N ASN A 337 12.11 -3.41 -19.84
CA ASN A 337 12.51 -2.08 -20.30
C ASN A 337 11.45 -1.40 -21.19
N GLY A 338 10.17 -1.60 -20.87
CA GLY A 338 9.04 -0.92 -21.52
C GLY A 338 8.47 -1.63 -22.74
N ASP A 339 8.62 -2.95 -22.84
CA ASP A 339 7.98 -3.75 -23.90
C ASP A 339 6.47 -3.86 -23.67
N VAL A 340 5.74 -2.94 -24.27
CA VAL A 340 4.28 -2.82 -24.18
C VAL A 340 3.56 -4.05 -24.78
N ASP A 341 4.10 -4.62 -25.85
CA ASP A 341 3.48 -5.77 -26.52
C ASP A 341 3.57 -7.02 -25.65
N ALA A 342 4.71 -7.25 -25.00
CA ALA A 342 4.87 -8.33 -24.03
C ALA A 342 3.92 -8.17 -22.84
N VAL A 343 3.85 -6.97 -22.23
CA VAL A 343 2.94 -6.70 -21.10
C VAL A 343 1.49 -6.93 -21.50
N ARG A 344 1.07 -6.40 -22.65
CA ARG A 344 -0.29 -6.59 -23.16
C ARG A 344 -0.62 -8.07 -23.42
N GLY A 345 0.36 -8.85 -23.92
CA GLY A 345 0.22 -10.29 -24.12
C GLY A 345 -0.03 -11.02 -22.81
N TRP A 346 0.78 -10.77 -21.78
CA TRP A 346 0.61 -11.40 -20.46
C TRP A 346 -0.68 -10.99 -19.76
N GLU A 347 -1.09 -9.72 -19.86
CA GLU A 347 -2.37 -9.28 -19.30
C GLU A 347 -3.56 -9.96 -20.00
N LYS A 348 -3.49 -10.16 -21.33
CA LYS A 348 -4.47 -10.92 -22.08
C LYS A 348 -4.53 -12.38 -21.61
N ASP A 349 -3.37 -13.03 -21.47
CA ASP A 349 -3.29 -14.41 -20.98
C ASP A 349 -3.92 -14.56 -19.60
N LEU A 350 -3.63 -13.62 -18.67
CA LEU A 350 -4.24 -13.58 -17.35
C LEU A 350 -5.77 -13.43 -17.40
N GLN A 351 -6.28 -12.57 -18.29
CA GLN A 351 -7.73 -12.36 -18.43
C GLN A 351 -8.44 -13.56 -19.05
N GLU A 352 -7.83 -14.22 -20.04
CA GLU A 352 -8.45 -15.32 -20.79
C GLU A 352 -8.29 -16.69 -20.10
N THR A 353 -7.15 -16.90 -19.45
CA THR A 353 -6.78 -18.22 -18.89
C THR A 353 -6.55 -18.24 -17.37
N GLY A 354 -6.49 -17.08 -16.73
CA GLY A 354 -6.12 -16.95 -15.32
C GLY A 354 -4.64 -17.21 -15.05
N LYS A 355 -3.79 -17.31 -16.10
CA LYS A 355 -2.39 -17.70 -15.97
C LYS A 355 -1.51 -17.03 -17.00
N MET A 356 -0.30 -16.64 -16.61
CA MET A 356 0.73 -16.19 -17.52
C MET A 356 2.11 -16.70 -17.10
N SER A 357 3.08 -16.69 -18.01
CA SER A 357 4.46 -17.08 -17.72
C SER A 357 5.47 -16.14 -18.39
N VAL A 358 6.57 -15.86 -17.69
CA VAL A 358 7.68 -15.10 -18.26
C VAL A 358 8.71 -16.06 -18.89
N PRO A 359 9.44 -15.63 -19.94
CA PRO A 359 10.55 -16.40 -20.47
C PRO A 359 11.65 -16.64 -19.44
N GLU A 360 12.37 -17.78 -19.54
CA GLU A 360 13.47 -18.14 -18.62
C GLU A 360 14.55 -17.04 -18.50
N ALA A 361 14.80 -16.31 -19.58
CA ALA A 361 15.76 -15.21 -19.56
C ALA A 361 15.33 -14.03 -18.64
N LEU A 362 14.02 -13.80 -18.51
CA LEU A 362 13.48 -12.81 -17.56
C LEU A 362 13.46 -13.36 -16.14
N LEU A 363 13.13 -14.64 -15.96
CA LEU A 363 13.21 -15.28 -14.64
C LEU A 363 14.61 -15.16 -14.05
N LYS A 364 15.65 -15.42 -14.82
CA LYS A 364 17.05 -15.23 -14.40
C LYS A 364 17.38 -13.78 -13.99
N LYS A 365 16.75 -12.78 -14.61
CA LYS A 365 16.92 -11.39 -14.18
C LYS A 365 16.20 -11.12 -12.86
N ILE A 366 15.03 -11.71 -12.66
CA ILE A 366 14.25 -11.62 -11.43
C ILE A 366 15.07 -12.20 -10.26
N ASP A 367 15.64 -13.38 -10.42
CA ASP A 367 16.43 -14.10 -9.41
C ASP A 367 17.65 -13.31 -8.90
N LEU A 368 18.17 -12.38 -9.69
CA LEU A 368 19.26 -11.48 -9.27
C LEU A 368 18.82 -10.41 -8.25
N THR A 369 17.52 -10.19 -8.12
CA THR A 369 17.00 -9.05 -7.32
C THR A 369 15.91 -9.47 -6.35
N PHE A 370 15.11 -10.46 -6.70
CA PHE A 370 13.97 -10.89 -5.91
C PHE A 370 14.11 -12.32 -5.39
N ALA A 371 13.57 -12.53 -4.21
CA ALA A 371 13.25 -13.86 -3.68
C ALA A 371 11.78 -13.83 -3.21
N GLY A 372 11.13 -14.97 -3.26
CA GLY A 372 9.75 -15.11 -2.76
C GLY A 372 9.66 -16.25 -1.76
N ASP A 373 8.91 -16.02 -0.68
CA ASP A 373 8.60 -17.08 0.29
C ASP A 373 7.20 -16.84 0.89
N TRP A 374 6.68 -17.82 1.58
CA TRP A 374 5.34 -17.77 2.14
C TRP A 374 5.24 -18.53 3.46
N ILE A 375 4.22 -18.18 4.23
CA ILE A 375 3.95 -18.79 5.52
C ILE A 375 2.43 -18.91 5.73
N ASP A 376 1.99 -19.96 6.42
CA ASP A 376 0.59 -20.14 6.78
C ASP A 376 0.24 -19.51 8.15
N ASP A 377 -1.03 -19.58 8.52
CA ASP A 377 -1.52 -18.98 9.77
C ASP A 377 -1.00 -19.68 11.02
N GLU A 378 -0.74 -20.98 10.97
CA GLU A 378 -0.22 -21.72 12.12
C GLU A 378 1.26 -21.42 12.34
N GLU A 379 2.04 -21.37 11.27
CA GLU A 379 3.44 -20.92 11.33
C GLU A 379 3.54 -19.47 11.76
N THR A 380 2.65 -18.58 11.23
CA THR A 380 2.52 -17.18 11.66
C THR A 380 2.34 -17.07 13.17
N LYS A 381 1.38 -17.81 13.71
CA LYS A 381 1.10 -17.86 15.15
C LYS A 381 2.31 -18.35 15.95
N ASN A 382 2.98 -19.41 15.49
CA ASN A 382 4.13 -19.96 16.16
C ASN A 382 5.31 -18.98 16.17
N VAL A 383 5.58 -18.29 15.08
CA VAL A 383 6.64 -17.27 15.01
C VAL A 383 6.34 -16.11 15.94
N ILE A 384 5.11 -15.60 15.97
CA ILE A 384 4.70 -14.53 16.90
C ILE A 384 4.94 -14.99 18.36
N SER A 385 4.49 -16.19 18.71
CA SER A 385 4.66 -16.74 20.05
C SER A 385 6.13 -16.94 20.43
N TYR A 386 6.91 -17.56 19.53
CA TYR A 386 8.34 -17.80 19.75
C TYR A 386 9.09 -16.48 19.93
N THR A 387 8.91 -15.56 19.00
CA THR A 387 9.62 -14.27 19.01
C THR A 387 9.29 -13.44 20.24
N TYR A 388 8.04 -13.48 20.72
CA TYR A 388 7.65 -12.79 21.95
C TYR A 388 8.28 -13.41 23.20
N ASN A 389 8.42 -14.75 23.24
CA ASN A 389 8.94 -15.47 24.40
C ASN A 389 10.48 -15.59 24.41
N ASP A 390 11.16 -15.32 23.31
CA ASP A 390 12.60 -15.40 23.24
C ASP A 390 13.25 -14.22 23.97
N GLU A 391 14.01 -14.56 25.06
CA GLU A 391 14.67 -13.58 25.91
C GLU A 391 15.93 -12.99 25.26
N THR A 392 16.42 -13.57 24.18
CA THR A 392 17.60 -13.10 23.45
C THR A 392 17.35 -11.84 22.64
N TYR A 393 16.07 -11.58 22.27
CA TYR A 393 15.71 -10.35 21.59
C TYR A 393 15.70 -9.15 22.54
N LEU A 394 16.47 -8.14 22.20
CA LEU A 394 16.74 -6.95 23.03
C LEU A 394 15.50 -6.13 23.40
N ASN A 395 14.36 -6.34 22.74
CA ASN A 395 13.18 -5.50 22.98
C ASN A 395 11.84 -6.20 22.71
N ARG A 396 11.31 -6.92 23.71
CA ARG A 396 10.00 -7.61 23.64
C ARG A 396 8.84 -6.68 23.21
N GLN A 397 8.88 -5.40 23.60
CA GLN A 397 7.84 -4.44 23.21
C GLN A 397 7.85 -4.14 21.72
N MET A 398 9.03 -4.18 21.08
CA MET A 398 9.17 -3.96 19.65
C MET A 398 8.67 -5.16 18.83
N LEU A 399 8.84 -6.38 19.34
CA LEU A 399 8.44 -7.62 18.66
C LEU A 399 6.94 -7.67 18.44
N ILE A 400 6.12 -7.21 19.39
CA ILE A 400 4.66 -7.15 19.21
C ILE A 400 4.30 -6.14 18.11
N LYS A 401 5.03 -5.04 17.97
CA LYS A 401 4.80 -4.05 16.90
C LYS A 401 5.14 -4.57 15.51
N CYS A 402 5.92 -5.65 15.41
CA CYS A 402 6.43 -6.18 14.13
C CYS A 402 5.88 -7.56 13.77
N CYS A 403 4.99 -8.14 14.56
CA CYS A 403 4.57 -9.54 14.45
C CYS A 403 4.06 -9.97 13.06
N THR A 404 3.38 -9.10 12.31
CA THR A 404 2.99 -9.41 10.94
C THR A 404 4.14 -9.50 9.95
N CYS A 405 5.33 -9.01 10.33
CA CYS A 405 6.51 -8.95 9.45
C CYS A 405 7.62 -9.90 9.88
N LEU A 406 7.76 -10.17 11.18
CA LEU A 406 8.76 -11.10 11.74
C LEU A 406 8.53 -12.56 11.33
N VAL A 407 7.29 -12.89 11.04
CA VAL A 407 6.87 -14.18 10.51
C VAL A 407 7.69 -14.61 9.29
N PHE A 408 8.22 -13.66 8.54
CA PHE A 408 8.98 -13.91 7.31
C PHE A 408 10.51 -13.97 7.49
N LEU A 409 11.03 -13.74 8.70
CA LEU A 409 12.48 -13.79 8.94
C LEU A 409 13.03 -15.20 9.10
N LEU A 410 12.28 -16.09 9.74
CA LEU A 410 12.80 -17.39 10.13
C LEU A 410 12.91 -18.40 8.99
N PRO A 411 11.97 -18.49 8.02
CA PRO A 411 12.09 -19.41 6.89
C PRO A 411 13.12 -18.99 5.86
N ILE A 412 13.30 -17.67 5.65
CA ILE A 412 14.14 -17.13 4.55
C ILE A 412 15.64 -17.18 4.92
N GLY A 413 16.01 -17.76 6.02
CA GLY A 413 17.39 -17.87 6.48
C GLY A 413 18.23 -16.67 6.03
N LEU A 414 18.74 -15.85 6.91
CA LEU A 414 19.64 -14.71 6.64
C LEU A 414 20.89 -15.20 5.88
N VAL A 415 20.74 -15.51 4.59
CA VAL A 415 21.72 -16.23 3.77
C VAL A 415 22.77 -15.31 3.16
N SER A 416 22.48 -13.98 3.10
CA SER A 416 23.34 -13.07 2.35
C SER A 416 24.50 -12.49 3.17
N GLY A 417 24.43 -12.53 4.49
CA GLY A 417 25.38 -11.82 5.38
C GLY A 417 25.28 -10.30 5.30
N ARG A 418 24.21 -9.76 4.68
CA ARG A 418 23.92 -8.33 4.61
C ARG A 418 22.93 -7.95 5.70
N HIS A 419 22.98 -6.68 6.12
CA HIS A 419 21.97 -6.13 6.99
C HIS A 419 20.58 -6.25 6.35
N THR A 420 19.57 -6.67 7.11
CA THR A 420 18.21 -6.88 6.60
C THR A 420 17.24 -5.90 7.24
N VAL A 421 16.43 -5.24 6.41
CA VAL A 421 15.35 -4.36 6.89
C VAL A 421 13.99 -5.00 6.63
N ILE A 422 13.20 -5.11 7.68
CA ILE A 422 11.80 -5.58 7.62
C ILE A 422 10.88 -4.38 7.55
N MET A 423 9.99 -4.38 6.57
CA MET A 423 8.99 -3.33 6.42
C MET A 423 7.74 -3.66 7.24
N ALA A 424 7.57 -3.05 8.42
CA ALA A 424 6.41 -3.24 9.28
C ALA A 424 5.21 -2.44 8.75
N THR A 425 4.35 -3.09 7.99
CA THR A 425 3.30 -2.47 7.18
C THR A 425 2.03 -2.07 7.94
N ALA A 426 1.78 -2.63 9.12
CA ALA A 426 0.61 -2.33 9.94
C ALA A 426 0.91 -2.54 11.42
N HIS A 427 0.25 -1.74 12.29
CA HIS A 427 0.33 -1.95 13.73
C HIS A 427 -0.45 -3.24 14.10
N PRO A 428 0.13 -4.16 14.90
CA PRO A 428 -0.47 -5.45 15.22
C PRO A 428 -1.81 -5.33 15.95
N TYR A 429 -2.04 -4.24 16.67
CA TYR A 429 -3.31 -3.97 17.35
C TYR A 429 -4.51 -3.69 16.40
N LYS A 430 -4.27 -3.73 15.10
CA LYS A 430 -5.35 -3.82 14.10
C LYS A 430 -5.93 -5.23 13.96
N PHE A 431 -5.22 -6.23 14.50
CA PHE A 431 -5.58 -7.65 14.41
C PHE A 431 -5.65 -8.32 15.79
N PRO A 432 -6.42 -7.76 16.76
CA PRO A 432 -6.42 -8.22 18.14
C PRO A 432 -6.71 -9.73 18.28
N PRO A 433 -7.66 -10.33 17.55
CA PRO A 433 -7.93 -11.75 17.65
C PRO A 433 -6.75 -12.64 17.25
N ALA A 434 -6.01 -12.27 16.19
CA ALA A 434 -4.85 -13.02 15.74
C ALA A 434 -3.71 -12.93 16.77
N MET A 435 -3.47 -11.73 17.30
CA MET A 435 -2.46 -11.50 18.34
C MET A 435 -2.77 -12.26 19.63
N CYS A 436 -4.02 -12.21 20.10
CA CYS A 436 -4.42 -12.95 21.30
C CYS A 436 -4.23 -14.45 21.12
N ARG A 437 -4.66 -15.01 19.99
CA ARG A 437 -4.46 -16.45 19.68
C ARG A 437 -2.97 -16.82 19.68
N ALA A 438 -2.13 -16.00 19.06
CA ALA A 438 -0.70 -16.25 18.98
C ALA A 438 -0.01 -16.21 20.35
N LEU A 439 -0.47 -15.34 21.25
CA LEU A 439 0.10 -15.16 22.58
C LEU A 439 -0.62 -15.99 23.67
N GLY A 440 -1.53 -16.90 23.29
CA GLY A 440 -2.26 -17.74 24.22
C GLY A 440 -3.26 -17.00 25.13
N LEU A 441 -3.70 -15.81 24.69
CA LEU A 441 -4.70 -15.02 25.39
C LEU A 441 -6.12 -15.36 24.91
N PRO A 442 -7.15 -15.20 25.78
CA PRO A 442 -8.54 -15.26 25.34
C PRO A 442 -8.84 -14.25 24.23
N VAL A 443 -9.68 -14.66 23.29
CA VAL A 443 -10.22 -13.78 22.24
C VAL A 443 -11.60 -13.35 22.66
N ASP A 444 -11.81 -12.04 22.78
CA ASP A 444 -13.07 -11.44 23.18
C ASP A 444 -13.89 -11.02 21.93
N GLU A 445 -15.22 -11.00 22.05
CA GLU A 445 -16.10 -10.48 20.98
C GLU A 445 -15.87 -8.99 20.74
N ASN A 446 -15.66 -8.24 21.81
CA ASN A 446 -15.29 -6.83 21.74
C ASN A 446 -13.77 -6.72 21.50
N PRO A 447 -13.33 -6.15 20.37
CA PRO A 447 -11.90 -6.02 20.06
C PRO A 447 -11.13 -5.16 21.08
N PHE A 448 -11.79 -4.27 21.81
CA PHE A 448 -11.13 -3.43 22.81
C PHE A 448 -10.72 -4.21 24.06
N ASP A 449 -11.51 -5.21 24.47
CA ASP A 449 -11.16 -6.07 25.61
C ASP A 449 -9.90 -6.90 25.27
N SER A 450 -9.80 -7.37 24.02
CA SER A 450 -8.57 -8.01 23.51
C SER A 450 -7.38 -7.04 23.49
N LEU A 451 -7.59 -5.76 23.14
CA LEU A 451 -6.53 -4.74 23.17
C LEU A 451 -6.06 -4.42 24.60
N GLU A 452 -6.96 -4.39 25.58
CA GLU A 452 -6.60 -4.23 26.99
C GLU A 452 -5.69 -5.36 27.48
N ARG A 453 -6.03 -6.63 27.13
CA ARG A 453 -5.20 -7.81 27.47
C ARG A 453 -3.83 -7.73 26.82
N LEU A 454 -3.78 -7.37 25.52
CA LEU A 454 -2.51 -7.20 24.81
C LEU A 454 -1.66 -6.09 25.42
N THR A 455 -2.28 -4.97 25.81
CA THR A 455 -1.59 -3.86 26.50
C THR A 455 -1.06 -4.29 27.86
N ALA A 456 -1.85 -5.03 28.65
CA ALA A 456 -1.43 -5.53 29.96
C ALA A 456 -0.25 -6.52 29.85
N LEU A 457 -0.24 -7.37 28.79
CA LEU A 457 0.84 -8.32 28.58
C LEU A 457 2.11 -7.65 28.06
N SER A 458 2.00 -6.72 27.09
CA SER A 458 3.12 -6.15 26.34
C SER A 458 3.71 -4.89 26.97
N GLY A 459 2.91 -4.16 27.75
CA GLY A 459 3.23 -2.80 28.20
C GLY A 459 3.14 -1.75 27.09
N ILE A 460 2.71 -2.11 25.87
CA ILE A 460 2.57 -1.18 24.74
C ILE A 460 1.17 -0.54 24.81
N GLY A 461 1.10 0.77 24.80
CA GLY A 461 -0.17 1.50 24.75
C GLY A 461 -0.88 1.32 23.42
N VAL A 462 -2.22 1.29 23.45
CA VAL A 462 -3.04 1.31 22.23
C VAL A 462 -2.81 2.65 21.51
N PRO A 463 -2.46 2.67 20.20
CA PRO A 463 -2.36 3.91 19.44
C PRO A 463 -3.66 4.71 19.54
N TYR A 464 -3.53 6.03 19.71
CA TYR A 464 -4.69 6.92 19.86
C TYR A 464 -5.69 6.75 18.72
N SER A 465 -5.21 6.58 17.51
CA SER A 465 -6.03 6.36 16.31
C SER A 465 -6.93 5.11 16.37
N LEU A 466 -6.52 4.09 17.13
CA LEU A 466 -7.33 2.89 17.36
C LEU A 466 -8.18 3.03 18.64
N LYS A 467 -7.62 3.60 19.69
CA LYS A 467 -8.31 3.76 20.99
C LYS A 467 -9.58 4.62 20.86
N ARG A 468 -9.51 5.73 20.13
CA ARG A 468 -10.64 6.67 19.95
C ARG A 468 -11.87 6.05 19.28
N LEU A 469 -11.70 4.94 18.54
CA LEU A 469 -12.81 4.29 17.83
C LEU A 469 -13.91 3.80 18.78
N GLN A 470 -13.56 3.52 20.02
CA GLN A 470 -14.51 3.08 21.04
C GLN A 470 -15.60 4.13 21.33
N ASP A 471 -15.23 5.42 21.20
CA ASP A 471 -16.09 6.54 21.56
C ASP A 471 -16.81 7.16 20.35
N LEU A 472 -16.52 6.68 19.13
CA LEU A 472 -17.11 7.22 17.91
C LEU A 472 -18.43 6.54 17.55
N PRO A 473 -19.43 7.29 17.04
CA PRO A 473 -20.68 6.71 16.58
C PRO A 473 -20.48 5.89 15.31
N LEU A 474 -21.20 4.78 15.18
CA LEU A 474 -21.33 4.04 13.93
C LEU A 474 -22.18 4.86 12.95
N ARG A 475 -21.58 5.26 11.82
CA ARG A 475 -22.22 6.08 10.79
C ARG A 475 -22.62 5.27 9.57
N PHE A 476 -21.83 4.24 9.23
CA PHE A 476 -21.95 3.48 8.00
C PHE A 476 -22.12 2.01 8.34
N THR A 477 -23.37 1.56 8.40
CA THR A 477 -23.73 0.18 8.77
C THR A 477 -24.50 -0.53 7.65
N GLU A 478 -24.67 0.13 6.50
CA GLU A 478 -25.38 -0.42 5.36
C GLU A 478 -24.55 -1.48 4.66
N THR A 479 -25.16 -2.65 4.41
CA THR A 479 -24.63 -3.71 3.58
C THR A 479 -25.55 -3.91 2.40
N VAL A 480 -25.02 -3.96 1.20
CA VAL A 480 -25.76 -4.17 -0.04
C VAL A 480 -25.32 -5.45 -0.74
N ASP A 481 -26.23 -6.08 -1.49
CA ASP A 481 -25.83 -7.16 -2.40
C ASP A 481 -24.90 -6.59 -3.48
N LYS A 482 -23.92 -7.39 -3.92
CA LYS A 482 -22.97 -6.97 -4.96
C LYS A 482 -23.63 -6.51 -6.26
N SER A 483 -24.83 -6.99 -6.58
CA SER A 483 -25.61 -6.57 -7.74
C SER A 483 -26.16 -5.15 -7.59
N GLU A 484 -26.34 -4.64 -6.36
CA GLU A 484 -26.87 -3.30 -6.06
C GLU A 484 -25.75 -2.24 -6.01
N MET A 485 -24.49 -2.64 -6.04
CA MET A 485 -23.33 -1.73 -5.95
C MET A 485 -23.35 -0.64 -7.04
N LYS A 486 -23.77 -0.97 -8.28
CA LYS A 486 -23.93 0.03 -9.36
C LYS A 486 -24.94 1.12 -8.96
N GLY A 487 -26.11 0.74 -8.44
CA GLY A 487 -27.12 1.67 -7.96
C GLY A 487 -26.62 2.58 -6.84
N THR A 488 -25.86 2.01 -5.89
CA THR A 488 -25.24 2.77 -4.80
C THR A 488 -24.23 3.80 -5.33
N ILE A 489 -23.43 3.45 -6.34
CA ILE A 489 -22.49 4.37 -6.98
C ILE A 489 -23.22 5.49 -7.71
N MET A 490 -24.31 5.20 -8.45
CA MET A 490 -25.10 6.22 -9.12
C MET A 490 -25.72 7.22 -8.12
N LYS A 491 -26.23 6.72 -6.99
CA LYS A 491 -26.71 7.57 -5.90
C LYS A 491 -25.60 8.45 -5.32
N PHE A 492 -24.41 7.89 -5.10
CA PHE A 492 -23.24 8.64 -4.63
C PHE A 492 -22.87 9.78 -5.61
N ILE A 493 -22.87 9.52 -6.93
CA ILE A 493 -22.62 10.55 -7.95
C ILE A 493 -23.65 11.69 -7.82
N ASP A 494 -24.93 11.36 -7.74
CA ASP A 494 -25.99 12.35 -7.60
C ASP A 494 -25.88 13.19 -6.32
N ASP A 495 -25.54 12.58 -5.21
CA ASP A 495 -25.38 13.26 -3.92
C ASP A 495 -24.15 14.19 -3.90
N ALA A 496 -23.04 13.76 -4.51
CA ALA A 496 -21.79 14.53 -4.57
C ALA A 496 -21.82 15.70 -5.57
N THR A 497 -22.75 15.67 -6.53
CA THR A 497 -22.85 16.68 -7.61
C THR A 497 -24.07 17.62 -7.47
N ARG A 498 -24.77 17.58 -6.34
CA ARG A 498 -25.84 18.53 -5.95
C ARG A 498 -25.24 19.81 -5.39
#